data_63154950d21cf851a360f0bef774babc
#
_entry.id   63154950d21cf851a360f0bef774babc
#
_cell.length_a   1.000
_cell.length_b   1.000
_cell.length_c   1.000
_cell.angle_alpha   90.00
_cell.angle_beta   90.00
_cell.angle_gamma   90.00
#
_symmetry.space_group_name_H-M   'P 1'
#
loop_
_entity.id
_entity.type
_entity.pdbx_description
1 polymer ?
#
loop_
_entity_poly.entity_id
_entity_poly.type
_entity_poly.pdbx_seq_one_letter_code
_entity_poly.pdbx_strand_id
1 'polypeptide(L)'
;MAKVQMLALQSIDGYIIDDRPELSAVLSDEIAKLRTAATHLLNKDVSLTMLGDWAENEAANITYLIEADNQTAAIIDGIFRMGLIDEIVLYTIPVILGHGKRLYQSPLPEISWKCTATRICTDGTVQAVFRRSN
;
A
#
# COMPACT_ATOMS: atom_id res chain seq x y z
N MET A 1 -1.49 19.41 3.65
CA MET A 1 -1.53 18.32 2.66
C MET A 1 -1.92 17.02 3.34
N ALA A 2 -2.85 16.30 2.75
CA ALA A 2 -3.23 14.98 3.25
C ALA A 2 -2.17 13.94 2.90
N LYS A 3 -2.17 12.84 3.63
CA LYS A 3 -1.29 11.69 3.36
C LYS A 3 -2.03 10.66 2.51
N VAL A 4 -1.38 10.19 1.46
CA VAL A 4 -1.87 9.06 0.66
C VAL A 4 -0.99 7.85 0.96
N GLN A 5 -1.60 6.82 1.53
CA GLN A 5 -0.91 5.63 2.02
C GLN A 5 -1.34 4.41 1.21
N MET A 6 -0.37 3.59 0.81
CA MET A 6 -0.64 2.30 0.18
C MET A 6 -0.32 1.18 1.16
N LEU A 7 -1.23 0.23 1.29
CA LEU A 7 -1.02 -1.00 2.05
C LEU A 7 -0.96 -2.16 1.06
N ALA A 8 0.09 -2.96 1.15
CA ALA A 8 0.25 -4.11 0.28
C ALA A 8 0.75 -5.33 1.06
N LEU A 9 0.18 -6.49 0.71
CA LEU A 9 0.68 -7.79 1.13
C LEU A 9 1.25 -8.47 -0.10
N GLN A 10 2.50 -8.93 -0.02
CA GLN A 10 3.16 -9.60 -1.14
C GLN A 10 3.87 -10.86 -0.70
N SER A 11 4.07 -11.76 -1.66
CA SER A 11 4.94 -12.92 -1.49
C SER A 11 6.42 -12.51 -1.61
N ILE A 12 7.32 -13.43 -1.25
CA ILE A 12 8.77 -13.20 -1.40
C ILE A 12 9.11 -12.87 -2.86
N ASP A 13 8.44 -13.51 -3.81
CA ASP A 13 8.69 -13.31 -5.24
C ASP A 13 7.88 -12.15 -5.85
N GLY A 14 7.24 -11.31 -5.04
CA GLY A 14 6.69 -10.03 -5.49
C GLY A 14 5.28 -10.06 -6.04
N TYR A 15 4.52 -11.11 -5.78
CA TYR A 15 3.12 -11.17 -6.20
C TYR A 15 2.19 -10.68 -5.10
N ILE A 16 1.13 -9.95 -5.47
CA ILE A 16 0.12 -9.48 -4.52
C ILE A 16 -0.55 -10.70 -3.89
N ILE A 17 -0.66 -10.66 -2.57
CA ILE A 17 -1.45 -11.64 -1.82
C ILE A 17 -2.80 -10.99 -1.54
N ASP A 18 -3.82 -11.50 -2.22
CA ASP A 18 -5.18 -11.02 -2.11
C ASP A 18 -5.98 -12.07 -1.35
N ASP A 19 -6.78 -11.62 -0.39
CA ASP A 19 -7.79 -12.40 0.32
C ASP A 19 -7.37 -13.83 0.70
N ARG A 20 -6.43 -13.96 1.63
CA ARG A 20 -5.99 -15.26 2.13
C ARG A 20 -6.64 -15.59 3.46
N PRO A 21 -7.38 -16.70 3.54
CA PRO A 21 -7.99 -17.12 4.82
C PRO A 21 -6.95 -17.55 5.86
N GLU A 22 -5.71 -17.83 5.44
CA GLU A 22 -4.63 -18.26 6.33
C GLU A 22 -3.87 -17.10 6.99
N LEU A 23 -4.29 -15.86 6.82
CA LEU A 23 -3.64 -14.74 7.49
C LEU A 23 -3.73 -14.92 9.01
N SER A 24 -2.63 -14.69 9.69
CA SER A 24 -2.61 -14.76 11.15
C SER A 24 -3.55 -13.72 11.75
N ALA A 25 -4.05 -14.00 12.94
CA ALA A 25 -4.91 -13.07 13.67
C ALA A 25 -4.17 -11.75 13.95
N VAL A 26 -2.87 -11.80 14.23
CA VAL A 26 -2.05 -10.63 14.48
C VAL A 26 -1.99 -9.73 13.23
N LEU A 27 -1.75 -10.33 12.06
CA LEU A 27 -1.69 -9.57 10.81
C LEU A 27 -3.06 -8.98 10.45
N SER A 28 -4.12 -9.74 10.63
CA SER A 28 -5.48 -9.25 10.40
C SER A 28 -5.82 -8.07 11.30
N ASP A 29 -5.40 -8.10 12.57
CA ASP A 29 -5.59 -7.00 13.51
C ASP A 29 -4.83 -5.75 13.07
N GLU A 30 -3.59 -5.89 12.61
CA GLU A 30 -2.78 -4.76 12.15
C GLU A 30 -3.39 -4.09 10.94
N ILE A 31 -3.89 -4.89 9.99
CA ILE A 31 -4.57 -4.37 8.79
C ILE A 31 -5.85 -3.63 9.21
N ALA A 32 -6.63 -4.19 10.12
CA ALA A 32 -7.84 -3.56 10.63
C ALA A 32 -7.53 -2.22 11.29
N LYS A 33 -6.43 -2.11 12.03
CA LYS A 33 -6.01 -0.86 12.66
C LYS A 33 -5.65 0.20 11.61
N LEU A 34 -4.96 -0.20 10.55
CA LEU A 34 -4.63 0.72 9.46
C LEU A 34 -5.90 1.24 8.77
N ARG A 35 -6.86 0.36 8.52
CA ARG A 35 -8.15 0.76 7.94
C ARG A 35 -8.91 1.73 8.84
N THR A 36 -8.94 1.46 10.13
CA THR A 36 -9.63 2.30 11.11
C THR A 36 -8.96 3.67 11.25
N ALA A 37 -7.63 3.71 11.18
CA ALA A 37 -6.87 4.96 11.29
C ALA A 37 -6.99 5.83 10.04
N ALA A 38 -7.33 5.26 8.89
CA ALA A 38 -7.49 6.01 7.66
C ALA A 38 -8.79 6.85 7.70
N THR A 39 -8.71 8.05 7.16
CA THR A 39 -9.90 8.91 7.05
C THR A 39 -10.80 8.43 5.92
N HIS A 40 -10.20 8.06 4.79
CA HIS A 40 -10.91 7.60 3.61
C HIS A 40 -10.25 6.35 3.05
N LEU A 41 -11.06 5.35 2.69
CA LEU A 41 -10.59 4.16 1.98
C LEU A 41 -10.86 4.33 0.50
N LEU A 42 -9.81 4.20 -0.31
CA LEU A 42 -9.92 4.33 -1.77
C LEU A 42 -10.18 2.96 -2.38
N ASN A 43 -10.77 2.96 -3.57
CA ASN A 43 -11.02 1.74 -4.34
C ASN A 43 -10.59 1.92 -5.79
N LYS A 44 -10.83 0.90 -6.63
CA LYS A 44 -10.42 0.90 -8.03
C LYS A 44 -11.03 2.03 -8.87
N ASP A 45 -12.10 2.65 -8.39
CA ASP A 45 -12.85 3.67 -9.14
C ASP A 45 -12.46 5.10 -8.75
N VAL A 46 -11.44 5.28 -7.91
CA VAL A 46 -10.99 6.60 -7.50
C VAL A 46 -10.52 7.42 -8.71
N SER A 47 -10.96 8.68 -8.78
CA SER A 47 -10.50 9.61 -9.81
C SER A 47 -9.11 10.13 -9.42
N LEU A 48 -8.12 9.91 -10.28
CA LEU A 48 -6.74 10.38 -10.03
C LEU A 48 -6.67 11.90 -9.95
N THR A 49 -7.41 12.60 -10.81
CA THR A 49 -7.45 14.07 -10.79
C THR A 49 -8.03 14.59 -9.49
N MET A 50 -9.16 14.01 -9.04
CA MET A 50 -9.79 14.42 -7.80
C MET A 50 -8.93 14.05 -6.59
N LEU A 51 -8.27 12.89 -6.62
CA LEU A 51 -7.36 12.50 -5.54
C LEU A 51 -6.21 13.50 -5.41
N GLY A 52 -5.63 13.95 -6.53
CA GLY A 52 -4.58 14.95 -6.52
C GLY A 52 -5.05 16.24 -5.87
N ASP A 53 -6.24 16.72 -6.22
CA ASP A 53 -6.81 17.93 -5.65
C ASP A 53 -7.09 17.75 -4.15
N TRP A 54 -7.67 16.64 -3.75
CA TRP A 54 -7.96 16.37 -2.34
C TRP A 54 -6.69 16.28 -1.51
N ALA A 55 -5.68 15.55 -2.02
CA ALA A 55 -4.41 15.37 -1.30
C ALA A 55 -3.71 16.72 -1.06
N GLU A 56 -3.79 17.64 -2.03
CA GLU A 56 -3.17 18.95 -1.92
C GLU A 56 -3.93 19.88 -0.97
N ASN A 57 -5.26 19.84 -0.99
CA ASN A 57 -6.10 20.83 -0.31
C ASN A 57 -6.60 20.39 1.08
N GLU A 58 -6.55 19.10 1.38
CA GLU A 58 -7.00 18.60 2.68
C GLU A 58 -5.96 18.85 3.77
N ALA A 59 -6.43 18.86 5.02
CA ALA A 59 -5.55 19.05 6.18
C ALA A 59 -4.58 17.87 6.37
N ALA A 60 -3.45 18.12 7.03
CA ALA A 60 -2.39 17.13 7.22
C ALA A 60 -2.82 15.89 8.03
N ASN A 61 -3.89 16.00 8.84
CA ASN A 61 -4.39 14.86 9.60
C ASN A 61 -5.32 13.94 8.80
N ILE A 62 -5.59 14.27 7.54
CA ILE A 62 -6.41 13.43 6.66
C ILE A 62 -5.53 12.38 5.99
N THR A 63 -5.95 11.14 6.06
CA THR A 63 -5.24 10.01 5.44
C THR A 63 -6.14 9.28 4.48
N TYR A 64 -5.67 9.12 3.25
CA TYR A 64 -6.29 8.27 2.24
C TYR A 64 -5.52 6.96 2.18
N LEU A 65 -6.21 5.84 2.29
CA LEU A 65 -5.60 4.51 2.23
C LEU A 65 -6.10 3.77 1.00
N ILE A 66 -5.17 3.22 0.23
CA ILE A 66 -5.49 2.26 -0.82
C ILE A 66 -4.80 0.93 -0.53
N GLU A 67 -5.56 -0.16 -0.58
CA GLU A 67 -5.03 -1.51 -0.40
C GLU A 67 -4.77 -2.13 -1.76
N ALA A 68 -3.59 -2.73 -1.91
CA ALA A 68 -3.23 -3.43 -3.13
C ALA A 68 -3.94 -4.79 -3.20
N ASP A 69 -4.72 -4.99 -4.26
CA ASP A 69 -5.37 -6.25 -4.57
C ASP A 69 -5.45 -6.43 -6.08
N ASN A 70 -6.09 -7.50 -6.53
CA ASN A 70 -6.21 -7.77 -7.97
C ASN A 70 -7.03 -6.71 -8.72
N GLN A 71 -7.89 -5.97 -8.02
CA GLN A 71 -8.73 -4.94 -8.62
C GLN A 71 -8.05 -3.57 -8.63
N THR A 72 -7.22 -3.26 -7.63
CA THR A 72 -6.61 -1.93 -7.49
C THR A 72 -5.22 -1.83 -8.10
N ALA A 73 -4.61 -2.94 -8.51
CA ALA A 73 -3.23 -2.94 -9.00
C ALA A 73 -2.99 -1.93 -10.12
N ALA A 74 -3.91 -1.80 -11.05
CA ALA A 74 -3.77 -0.87 -12.18
C ALA A 74 -3.88 0.58 -11.74
N ILE A 75 -4.83 0.91 -10.86
CA ILE A 75 -5.00 2.29 -10.39
C ILE A 75 -3.85 2.71 -9.48
N ILE A 76 -3.27 1.78 -8.74
CA ILE A 76 -2.09 2.04 -7.90
C ILE A 76 -0.92 2.51 -8.75
N ASP A 77 -0.68 1.85 -9.89
CA ASP A 77 0.36 2.31 -10.83
C ASP A 77 0.13 3.76 -11.26
N GLY A 78 -1.13 4.11 -11.55
CA GLY A 78 -1.49 5.48 -11.90
C GLY A 78 -1.23 6.47 -10.78
N ILE A 79 -1.54 6.10 -9.54
CA ILE A 79 -1.30 6.95 -8.38
C ILE A 79 0.21 7.18 -8.19
N PHE A 80 1.03 6.14 -8.38
CA PHE A 80 2.49 6.28 -8.33
C PHE A 80 3.02 7.18 -9.45
N ARG A 81 2.52 7.01 -10.68
CA ARG A 81 2.97 7.85 -11.81
C ARG A 81 2.66 9.32 -11.59
N MET A 82 1.58 9.64 -10.89
CA MET A 82 1.25 11.01 -10.52
C MET A 82 1.98 11.54 -9.29
N GLY A 83 2.81 10.69 -8.66
CA GLY A 83 3.58 11.09 -7.48
C GLY A 83 2.73 11.35 -6.25
N LEU A 84 1.59 10.70 -6.12
CA LEU A 84 0.63 10.97 -5.03
C LEU A 84 0.82 10.09 -3.81
N ILE A 85 1.52 8.96 -3.91
CA ILE A 85 1.76 8.08 -2.76
C ILE A 85 2.83 8.70 -1.86
N ASP A 86 2.50 8.89 -0.59
CA ASP A 86 3.41 9.46 0.41
C ASP A 86 4.04 8.39 1.29
N GLU A 87 3.33 7.29 1.53
CA GLU A 87 3.79 6.24 2.42
C GLU A 87 3.35 4.87 1.92
N ILE A 88 4.25 3.91 1.99
CA ILE A 88 3.99 2.52 1.63
C ILE A 88 4.13 1.67 2.89
N VAL A 89 3.09 0.92 3.24
CA VAL A 89 3.14 -0.10 4.29
C VAL A 89 3.13 -1.45 3.59
N LEU A 90 4.26 -2.13 3.61
CA LEU A 90 4.47 -3.35 2.85
C LEU A 90 4.67 -4.53 3.79
N TYR A 91 3.83 -5.55 3.65
CA TYR A 91 3.99 -6.81 4.36
C TYR A 91 4.47 -7.86 3.36
N THR A 92 5.62 -8.48 3.65
CA THR A 92 6.12 -9.60 2.86
C THR A 92 5.86 -10.89 3.63
N ILE A 93 4.97 -11.71 3.09
CA ILE A 93 4.60 -12.99 3.67
C ILE A 93 5.61 -14.03 3.19
N PRO A 94 6.12 -14.90 4.08
CA PRO A 94 7.22 -15.81 3.73
C PRO A 94 6.75 -17.00 2.89
N VAL A 95 6.23 -16.72 1.70
CA VAL A 95 5.80 -17.73 0.72
C VAL A 95 6.25 -17.31 -0.67
N ILE A 96 6.43 -18.28 -1.54
CA ILE A 96 6.65 -18.07 -2.97
C ILE A 96 5.40 -18.55 -3.67
N LEU A 97 4.74 -17.66 -4.39
CA LEU A 97 3.51 -18.00 -5.12
C LEU A 97 3.79 -18.52 -6.52
N GLY A 98 4.79 -17.97 -7.19
CA GLY A 98 5.16 -18.38 -8.55
C GLY A 98 4.22 -17.85 -9.64
N HIS A 99 3.10 -17.24 -9.29
CA HIS A 99 2.12 -16.73 -10.24
C HIS A 99 1.23 -15.69 -9.56
N GLY A 100 0.47 -14.94 -10.35
CA GLY A 100 -0.46 -13.93 -9.86
C GLY A 100 -0.16 -12.57 -10.46
N LYS A 101 -0.70 -11.52 -9.86
CA LYS A 101 -0.43 -10.14 -10.27
C LYS A 101 0.71 -9.56 -9.46
N ARG A 102 1.62 -8.87 -10.14
CA ARG A 102 2.69 -8.14 -9.47
C ARG A 102 2.16 -6.84 -8.92
N LEU A 103 2.77 -6.38 -7.84
CA LEU A 103 2.38 -5.12 -7.19
C LEU A 103 2.57 -3.93 -8.13
N TYR A 104 3.67 -3.92 -8.90
CA TYR A 104 3.95 -2.85 -9.86
C TYR A 104 3.93 -3.46 -11.25
N GLN A 105 2.90 -3.13 -12.05
CA GLN A 105 2.65 -3.80 -13.32
C GLN A 105 3.23 -3.06 -14.52
N SER A 106 3.59 -1.80 -14.35
CA SER A 106 4.15 -0.98 -15.42
C SER A 106 5.38 -0.23 -14.92
N PRO A 107 6.25 0.25 -15.83
CA PRO A 107 7.38 1.09 -15.41
C PRO A 107 6.90 2.32 -14.66
N LEU A 108 7.52 2.57 -13.50
CA LEU A 108 7.20 3.70 -12.65
C LEU A 108 8.35 4.71 -12.66
N PRO A 109 8.07 5.99 -12.33
CA PRO A 109 9.14 6.98 -12.20
C PRO A 109 10.14 6.55 -11.10
N GLU A 110 11.42 6.85 -11.34
CA GLU A 110 12.44 6.61 -10.31
C GLU A 110 12.28 7.65 -9.21
N ILE A 111 11.90 7.20 -8.02
CA ILE A 111 11.71 8.04 -6.85
C ILE A 111 12.40 7.36 -5.69
N SER A 112 13.18 8.13 -4.93
CA SER A 112 13.85 7.59 -3.74
C SER A 112 12.89 7.52 -2.56
N TRP A 113 12.95 6.43 -1.84
CA TRP A 113 12.15 6.18 -0.65
C TRP A 113 13.05 5.92 0.53
N LYS A 114 12.60 6.27 1.72
CA LYS A 114 13.31 6.01 2.96
C LYS A 114 12.51 5.00 3.77
N CYS A 115 13.16 3.93 4.21
CA CYS A 115 12.54 2.99 5.12
C CYS A 115 12.53 3.60 6.52
N THR A 116 11.33 3.83 7.05
CA THR A 116 11.16 4.47 8.35
C THR A 116 10.92 3.49 9.48
N ALA A 117 10.51 2.26 9.16
CA ALA A 117 10.28 1.22 10.16
C ALA A 117 10.35 -0.15 9.49
N THR A 118 10.91 -1.12 10.20
CA THR A 118 10.85 -2.52 9.80
C THR A 118 10.59 -3.37 11.04
N ARG A 119 9.91 -4.49 10.86
CA ARG A 119 9.59 -5.37 11.95
C ARG A 119 9.34 -6.79 11.42
N ILE A 120 9.77 -7.77 12.18
CA ILE A 120 9.44 -9.18 11.92
C ILE A 120 8.29 -9.56 12.83
N CYS A 121 7.17 -9.98 12.24
CA CYS A 121 6.00 -10.44 13.00
C CYS A 121 6.21 -11.86 13.51
N THR A 122 5.40 -12.28 14.49
CA THR A 122 5.54 -13.60 15.12
C THR A 122 5.33 -14.75 14.16
N ASP A 123 4.60 -14.55 13.07
CA ASP A 123 4.36 -15.56 12.03
C ASP A 123 5.44 -15.56 10.93
N GLY A 124 6.49 -14.76 11.07
CA GLY A 124 7.56 -14.64 10.10
C GLY A 124 7.31 -13.59 9.00
N THR A 125 6.15 -12.95 8.98
CA THR A 125 5.86 -11.85 8.04
C THR A 125 6.76 -10.67 8.36
N VAL A 126 7.32 -10.04 7.33
CA VAL A 126 8.15 -8.83 7.48
C VAL A 126 7.33 -7.62 7.10
N GLN A 127 7.24 -6.65 8.01
CA GLN A 127 6.64 -5.35 7.72
C GLN A 127 7.73 -4.33 7.44
N ALA A 128 7.56 -3.56 6.38
CA ALA A 128 8.42 -2.42 6.09
C ALA A 128 7.54 -1.20 5.76
N VAL A 129 7.90 -0.06 6.31
CA VAL A 129 7.21 1.21 6.05
C VAL A 129 8.20 2.13 5.35
N PHE A 130 7.80 2.65 4.20
CA PHE A 130 8.62 3.56 3.40
C PHE A 130 7.91 4.89 3.26
N ARG A 131 8.68 5.97 3.38
CA ARG A 131 8.21 7.32 3.09
C ARG A 131 9.02 7.89 1.94
N ARG A 132 8.36 8.69 1.10
CA ARG A 132 9.01 9.32 -0.03
C ARG A 132 10.06 10.30 0.47
N SER A 133 11.29 10.17 -0.07
CA SER A 133 12.37 11.12 0.18
C SER A 133 12.20 12.33 -0.74
N ASN A 134 12.11 13.51 -0.16
CA ASN A 134 11.99 14.76 -0.94
C ASN A 134 13.28 15.54 -0.89
#